data_548f9770a4f6fd42e1a77e24e31a51ec
#
_entry.id   548f9770a4f6fd42e1a77e24e31a51ec
#
_cell.length_a   1.000
_cell.length_b   1.000
_cell.length_c   1.000
_cell.angle_alpha   90.00
_cell.angle_beta   90.00
_cell.angle_gamma   90.00
#
_symmetry.space_group_name_H-M   'P 1'
#
loop_
_entity.id
_entity.type
_entity.pdbx_description
1 polymer ?
#
loop_
_entity_poly.entity_id
_entity_poly.type
_entity_poly.pdbx_seq_one_letter_code
_entity_poly.pdbx_strand_id
1 'polypeptide(L)'
;MATFVLVHGAWHGGWCWTPLKQKLCALGHEVHTPTLTGLGERAHLLSADITADTHVTDIVNTLRWRDLRDIILVGHSYGGLIITGVADRCADRIRASVYFDAFVPEQSEQAIFQNANPERMAAFQRQIDTGAIGLDPDSASVTWAEDPDLRAYILSKCTPQPKGTFAKGVTLSGRQNEVLHKHYIIAAKNAQSPFQRGYERLKTRADWTHDALNTWHDGMLEAPNQMAQMLDRYAKNLLDK
;
A
#
# COMPACT_ATOMS: atom_id res chain seq x y z
N MET A 1 0.99 21.33 9.29
CA MET A 1 1.63 20.80 8.04
C MET A 1 2.29 19.49 8.38
N ALA A 2 2.10 18.47 7.56
CA ALA A 2 2.72 17.15 7.72
C ALA A 2 3.32 16.71 6.37
N THR A 3 4.30 15.79 6.41
CA THR A 3 4.88 15.17 5.21
C THR A 3 4.32 13.76 5.05
N PHE A 4 3.70 13.48 3.91
CA PHE A 4 3.15 12.18 3.56
C PHE A 4 4.04 11.47 2.53
N VAL A 5 4.25 10.16 2.74
CA VAL A 5 4.82 9.27 1.72
C VAL A 5 3.79 8.19 1.43
N LEU A 6 3.26 8.16 0.20
CA LEU A 6 2.16 7.29 -0.21
C LEU A 6 2.69 6.16 -1.09
N VAL A 7 2.59 4.92 -0.59
CA VAL A 7 3.10 3.70 -1.25
C VAL A 7 1.93 2.94 -1.85
N HIS A 8 1.96 2.78 -3.16
CA HIS A 8 0.89 2.17 -3.94
C HIS A 8 0.79 0.65 -3.80
N GLY A 9 -0.36 0.11 -4.17
CA GLY A 9 -0.66 -1.32 -4.22
C GLY A 9 0.01 -2.04 -5.39
N ALA A 10 -0.26 -3.35 -5.49
CA ALA A 10 0.20 -4.16 -6.62
C ALA A 10 -0.33 -3.62 -7.95
N TRP A 11 0.43 -3.82 -9.02
CA TRP A 11 0.13 -3.41 -10.41
C TRP A 11 0.08 -1.91 -10.65
N HIS A 12 -0.03 -1.10 -9.61
CA HIS A 12 -0.14 0.36 -9.67
C HIS A 12 1.24 1.03 -9.80
N GLY A 13 1.23 2.35 -9.81
CA GLY A 13 2.39 3.24 -9.70
C GLY A 13 1.99 4.48 -8.90
N GLY A 14 2.89 5.42 -8.73
CA GLY A 14 2.61 6.68 -8.05
C GLY A 14 1.44 7.48 -8.65
N TRP A 15 1.07 7.19 -9.90
CA TRP A 15 -0.05 7.79 -10.63
C TRP A 15 -1.39 7.65 -9.89
N CYS A 16 -1.63 6.53 -9.19
CA CYS A 16 -2.90 6.27 -8.51
C CYS A 16 -3.16 7.26 -7.35
N TRP A 17 -2.11 7.86 -6.83
CA TRP A 17 -2.19 8.84 -5.76
C TRP A 17 -2.40 10.29 -6.24
N THR A 18 -2.34 10.54 -7.56
CA THR A 18 -2.36 11.93 -8.10
C THR A 18 -3.55 12.74 -7.63
N PRO A 19 -4.82 12.24 -7.65
CA PRO A 19 -5.96 13.02 -7.17
C PRO A 19 -5.87 13.31 -5.66
N LEU A 20 -5.50 12.32 -4.86
CA LEU A 20 -5.34 12.47 -3.41
C LEU A 20 -4.19 13.42 -3.08
N LYS A 21 -3.04 13.30 -3.75
CA LYS A 21 -1.88 14.19 -3.59
C LYS A 21 -2.27 15.65 -3.79
N GLN A 22 -3.01 15.95 -4.87
CA GLN A 22 -3.48 17.33 -5.14
C GLN A 22 -4.31 17.90 -3.99
N LYS A 23 -5.19 17.07 -3.38
CA LYS A 23 -6.03 17.48 -2.26
C LYS A 23 -5.23 17.71 -0.98
N LEU A 24 -4.31 16.81 -0.65
CA LEU A 24 -3.43 16.96 0.52
C LEU A 24 -2.49 18.16 0.37
N CYS A 25 -1.93 18.41 -0.82
CA CYS A 25 -1.13 19.60 -1.08
C CYS A 25 -1.97 20.90 -0.94
N ALA A 26 -3.23 20.90 -1.38
CA ALA A 26 -4.14 22.03 -1.20
C ALA A 26 -4.48 22.31 0.28
N LEU A 27 -4.37 21.29 1.14
CA LEU A 27 -4.50 21.40 2.60
C LEU A 27 -3.19 21.80 3.30
N GLY A 28 -2.12 22.07 2.53
CA GLY A 28 -0.82 22.55 3.04
C GLY A 28 0.14 21.46 3.46
N HIS A 29 -0.08 20.18 3.03
CA HIS A 29 0.83 19.09 3.29
C HIS A 29 1.87 18.91 2.19
N GLU A 30 3.05 18.39 2.55
CA GLU A 30 4.03 17.87 1.59
C GLU A 30 3.71 16.40 1.27
N VAL A 31 3.72 16.01 -0.03
CA VAL A 31 3.29 14.66 -0.45
C VAL A 31 4.22 14.05 -1.48
N HIS A 32 4.79 12.90 -1.14
CA HIS A 32 5.62 12.09 -2.02
C HIS A 32 4.87 10.82 -2.43
N THR A 33 4.93 10.48 -3.72
CA THR A 33 4.24 9.31 -4.31
C THR A 33 5.23 8.49 -5.15
N PRO A 34 6.25 7.86 -4.53
CA PRO A 34 7.24 7.09 -5.26
C PRO A 34 6.61 5.88 -5.95
N THR A 35 7.09 5.57 -7.16
CA THR A 35 6.73 4.33 -7.86
C THR A 35 7.77 3.26 -7.57
N LEU A 36 7.30 2.07 -7.20
CA LEU A 36 8.11 0.90 -6.91
C LEU A 36 8.76 0.34 -8.18
N THR A 37 9.97 -0.20 -8.06
CA THR A 37 10.76 -0.73 -9.18
C THR A 37 10.00 -1.82 -9.95
N GLY A 38 9.98 -1.71 -11.28
CA GLY A 38 9.30 -2.65 -12.18
C GLY A 38 7.81 -2.37 -12.39
N LEU A 39 7.25 -1.27 -11.83
CA LEU A 39 5.84 -0.93 -11.89
C LEU A 39 5.62 0.48 -12.48
N GLY A 40 4.44 0.75 -12.97
CA GLY A 40 4.04 2.04 -13.52
C GLY A 40 5.04 2.58 -14.54
N GLU A 41 5.46 3.85 -14.41
CA GLU A 41 6.46 4.47 -15.27
C GLU A 41 7.86 3.83 -15.17
N ARG A 42 8.08 2.94 -14.19
CA ARG A 42 9.30 2.15 -14.01
C ARG A 42 9.16 0.70 -14.50
N ALA A 43 8.09 0.37 -15.23
CA ALA A 43 7.80 -0.98 -15.73
C ALA A 43 8.93 -1.54 -16.64
N HIS A 44 9.68 -0.67 -17.32
CA HIS A 44 10.85 -1.05 -18.11
C HIS A 44 11.99 -1.70 -17.30
N LEU A 45 11.95 -1.59 -15.97
CA LEU A 45 12.90 -2.23 -15.06
C LEU A 45 12.42 -3.61 -14.56
N LEU A 46 11.29 -4.14 -15.07
CA LEU A 46 10.76 -5.43 -14.65
C LEU A 46 11.81 -6.54 -14.83
N SER A 47 12.09 -7.25 -13.75
CA SER A 47 13.09 -8.33 -13.69
C SER A 47 12.60 -9.44 -12.74
N ALA A 48 13.08 -10.66 -12.95
CA ALA A 48 12.81 -11.81 -12.10
C ALA A 48 13.42 -11.65 -10.68
N ASP A 49 14.43 -10.79 -10.52
CA ASP A 49 15.14 -10.58 -9.26
C ASP A 49 14.43 -9.59 -8.32
N ILE A 50 13.37 -8.92 -8.79
CA ILE A 50 12.62 -7.97 -7.97
C ILE A 50 11.80 -8.72 -6.93
N THR A 51 12.02 -8.37 -5.65
CA THR A 51 11.33 -8.91 -4.49
C THR A 51 10.65 -7.80 -3.67
N ALA A 52 9.91 -8.16 -2.64
CA ALA A 52 9.38 -7.19 -1.69
C ALA A 52 10.49 -6.35 -1.03
N ASP A 53 11.66 -6.94 -0.77
CA ASP A 53 12.82 -6.22 -0.23
C ASP A 53 13.37 -5.16 -1.20
N THR A 54 13.30 -5.38 -2.51
CA THR A 54 13.63 -4.37 -3.52
C THR A 54 12.71 -3.15 -3.35
N HIS A 55 11.41 -3.39 -3.22
CA HIS A 55 10.42 -2.34 -3.05
C HIS A 55 10.54 -1.62 -1.70
N VAL A 56 10.87 -2.33 -0.62
CA VAL A 56 11.19 -1.69 0.67
C VAL A 56 12.41 -0.77 0.50
N THR A 57 13.42 -1.21 -0.24
CA THR A 57 14.64 -0.41 -0.50
C THR A 57 14.34 0.84 -1.31
N ASP A 58 13.42 0.79 -2.28
CA ASP A 58 12.95 1.98 -3.04
C ASP A 58 12.46 3.08 -2.09
N ILE A 59 11.62 2.69 -1.12
CA ILE A 59 11.04 3.65 -0.17
C ILE A 59 12.07 4.11 0.87
N VAL A 60 12.87 3.20 1.41
CA VAL A 60 13.98 3.55 2.33
C VAL A 60 14.92 4.58 1.67
N ASN A 61 15.28 4.36 0.41
CA ASN A 61 16.10 5.30 -0.35
C ASN A 61 15.37 6.63 -0.59
N THR A 62 14.06 6.60 -0.88
CA THR A 62 13.27 7.82 -0.98
C THR A 62 13.36 8.65 0.29
N LEU A 63 13.21 8.01 1.47
CA LEU A 63 13.32 8.70 2.76
C LEU A 63 14.73 9.25 3.01
N ARG A 64 15.76 8.45 2.72
CA ARG A 64 17.16 8.82 3.00
C ARG A 64 17.67 9.93 2.08
N TRP A 65 17.51 9.75 0.78
CA TRP A 65 18.08 10.66 -0.21
C TRP A 65 17.35 12.02 -0.31
N ARG A 66 16.11 12.07 0.20
CA ARG A 66 15.35 13.34 0.34
C ARG A 66 15.38 13.88 1.76
N ASP A 67 16.12 13.23 2.67
CA ASP A 67 16.17 13.50 4.11
C ASP A 67 14.80 13.69 4.77
N LEU A 68 13.82 12.87 4.35
CA LEU A 68 12.48 12.90 4.91
C LEU A 68 12.50 12.30 6.32
N ARG A 69 11.94 13.04 7.27
CA ARG A 69 11.80 12.65 8.68
C ARG A 69 10.42 13.03 9.18
N ASP A 70 10.02 12.41 10.28
CA ASP A 70 8.76 12.72 10.94
C ASP A 70 7.55 12.58 10.00
N ILE A 71 7.60 11.57 9.12
CA ILE A 71 6.63 11.36 8.05
C ILE A 71 5.43 10.55 8.50
N ILE A 72 4.30 10.74 7.82
CA ILE A 72 3.17 9.82 7.82
C ILE A 72 3.32 8.92 6.59
N LEU A 73 3.65 7.65 6.85
CA LEU A 73 3.85 6.65 5.80
C LEU A 73 2.54 5.90 5.54
N VAL A 74 1.99 6.03 4.34
CA VAL A 74 0.70 5.43 3.95
C VAL A 74 0.94 4.30 2.96
N GLY A 75 0.41 3.11 3.23
CA GLY A 75 0.48 1.96 2.32
C GLY A 75 -0.91 1.46 1.92
N HIS A 76 -1.14 1.32 0.62
CA HIS A 76 -2.36 0.75 0.07
C HIS A 76 -2.15 -0.70 -0.35
N SER A 77 -3.07 -1.59 -0.02
CA SER A 77 -3.08 -2.96 -0.55
C SER A 77 -1.76 -3.70 -0.26
N TYR A 78 -1.06 -4.18 -1.30
CA TYR A 78 0.32 -4.70 -1.24
C TYR A 78 1.29 -3.74 -0.57
N GLY A 79 1.11 -2.43 -0.76
CA GLY A 79 1.94 -1.40 -0.15
C GLY A 79 1.99 -1.47 1.39
N GLY A 80 1.02 -2.11 2.03
CA GLY A 80 1.05 -2.35 3.47
C GLY A 80 2.21 -3.25 3.91
N LEU A 81 2.53 -4.31 3.15
CA LEU A 81 3.73 -5.13 3.36
C LEU A 81 4.99 -4.26 3.27
N ILE A 82 5.03 -3.40 2.26
CA ILE A 82 6.21 -2.56 2.00
C ILE A 82 6.42 -1.55 3.11
N ILE A 83 5.37 -0.82 3.54
CA ILE A 83 5.52 0.16 4.63
C ILE A 83 5.86 -0.51 5.96
N THR A 84 5.44 -1.75 6.19
CA THR A 84 5.85 -2.53 7.37
C THR A 84 7.36 -2.79 7.35
N GLY A 85 7.91 -3.22 6.21
CA GLY A 85 9.35 -3.40 6.04
C GLY A 85 10.15 -2.10 6.12
N VAL A 86 9.60 -0.98 5.61
CA VAL A 86 10.21 0.36 5.76
C VAL A 86 10.23 0.78 7.23
N ALA A 87 9.12 0.59 7.95
CA ALA A 87 9.03 0.88 9.39
C ALA A 87 10.05 0.06 10.19
N ASP A 88 10.30 -1.19 9.82
CA ASP A 88 11.33 -2.01 10.46
C ASP A 88 12.75 -1.48 10.22
N ARG A 89 13.03 -0.84 9.06
CA ARG A 89 14.36 -0.35 8.69
C ARG A 89 14.62 1.12 9.05
N CYS A 90 13.57 1.92 9.20
CA CYS A 90 13.64 3.38 9.35
C CYS A 90 12.59 3.91 10.34
N ALA A 91 12.33 3.19 11.45
CA ALA A 91 11.34 3.61 12.46
C ALA A 91 11.60 5.05 12.96
N ASP A 92 12.88 5.42 13.10
CA ASP A 92 13.35 6.75 13.54
C ASP A 92 12.95 7.90 12.60
N ARG A 93 12.49 7.61 11.39
CA ARG A 93 12.03 8.61 10.40
C ARG A 93 10.51 8.71 10.30
N ILE A 94 9.78 7.81 10.96
CA ILE A 94 8.34 7.63 10.77
C ILE A 94 7.58 8.03 12.03
N ARG A 95 6.74 9.06 11.92
CA ARG A 95 5.80 9.47 12.97
C ARG A 95 4.64 8.49 13.09
N ALA A 96 4.07 8.10 11.95
CA ALA A 96 2.92 7.21 11.89
C ALA A 96 2.92 6.32 10.65
N SER A 97 2.38 5.10 10.78
CA SER A 97 2.08 4.19 9.69
C SER A 97 0.56 4.09 9.50
N VAL A 98 0.07 4.37 8.28
CA VAL A 98 -1.33 4.28 7.90
C VAL A 98 -1.51 3.20 6.84
N TYR A 99 -2.38 2.26 7.09
CA TYR A 99 -2.68 1.14 6.21
C TYR A 99 -4.07 1.33 5.61
N PHE A 100 -4.15 1.53 4.30
CA PHE A 100 -5.42 1.70 3.59
C PHE A 100 -5.76 0.44 2.81
N ASP A 101 -6.82 -0.27 3.24
CA ASP A 101 -7.29 -1.56 2.68
C ASP A 101 -6.11 -2.47 2.32
N ALA A 102 -5.21 -2.72 3.29
CA ALA A 102 -3.85 -3.14 3.06
C ALA A 102 -3.46 -4.41 3.81
N PHE A 103 -2.50 -5.13 3.25
CA PHE A 103 -1.89 -6.29 3.89
C PHE A 103 -0.95 -5.85 5.03
N VAL A 104 -1.22 -6.35 6.23
CA VAL A 104 -0.34 -6.18 7.39
C VAL A 104 0.15 -7.56 7.80
N PRO A 105 1.44 -7.88 7.63
CA PRO A 105 1.98 -9.20 7.97
C PRO A 105 1.83 -9.49 9.47
N GLU A 106 1.51 -10.73 9.80
CA GLU A 106 1.39 -11.21 11.18
C GLU A 106 2.74 -11.66 11.73
N GLN A 107 3.63 -12.06 10.84
CA GLN A 107 4.96 -12.54 11.17
C GLN A 107 5.99 -12.16 10.09
N SER A 108 7.26 -12.24 10.46
CA SER A 108 8.37 -12.08 9.52
C SER A 108 8.25 -13.06 8.35
N GLU A 109 8.65 -12.63 7.16
CA GLU A 109 8.68 -13.41 5.92
C GLU A 109 7.32 -13.93 5.42
N GLN A 110 6.22 -13.41 5.96
CA GLN A 110 4.88 -13.76 5.48
C GLN A 110 4.65 -13.23 4.07
N ALA A 111 4.53 -14.13 3.11
CA ALA A 111 4.33 -13.82 1.69
C ALA A 111 2.84 -13.54 1.37
N ILE A 112 2.62 -12.71 0.34
CA ILE A 112 1.26 -12.43 -0.16
C ILE A 112 0.57 -13.71 -0.62
N PHE A 113 1.28 -14.59 -1.31
CA PHE A 113 0.74 -15.87 -1.79
C PHE A 113 0.17 -16.75 -0.67
N GLN A 114 0.71 -16.69 0.54
CA GLN A 114 0.20 -17.46 1.69
C GLN A 114 -1.20 -17.01 2.14
N ASN A 115 -1.64 -15.83 1.73
CA ASN A 115 -2.93 -15.25 2.11
C ASN A 115 -3.91 -15.17 0.93
N ALA A 116 -3.48 -15.58 -0.27
CA ALA A 116 -4.36 -15.63 -1.43
C ALA A 116 -5.33 -16.81 -1.32
N ASN A 117 -6.58 -16.60 -1.74
CA ASN A 117 -7.51 -17.72 -1.84
C ASN A 117 -7.08 -18.71 -2.95
N PRO A 118 -7.58 -19.97 -2.94
CA PRO A 118 -7.17 -21.01 -3.89
C PRO A 118 -7.39 -20.63 -5.36
N GLU A 119 -8.47 -19.93 -5.66
CA GLU A 119 -8.82 -19.49 -7.03
C GLU A 119 -7.78 -18.48 -7.55
N ARG A 120 -7.45 -17.51 -6.73
CA ARG A 120 -6.44 -16.48 -7.04
C ARG A 120 -5.04 -17.10 -7.18
N MET A 121 -4.70 -18.04 -6.30
CA MET A 121 -3.45 -18.79 -6.42
C MET A 121 -3.38 -19.58 -7.72
N ALA A 122 -4.47 -20.27 -8.11
CA ALA A 122 -4.52 -21.00 -9.38
C ALA A 122 -4.37 -20.04 -10.59
N ALA A 123 -4.96 -18.85 -10.54
CA ALA A 123 -4.81 -17.83 -11.58
C ALA A 123 -3.35 -17.36 -11.73
N PHE A 124 -2.68 -17.08 -10.62
CA PHE A 124 -1.25 -16.72 -10.62
C PHE A 124 -0.37 -17.88 -11.06
N GLN A 125 -0.65 -19.10 -10.61
CA GLN A 125 0.12 -20.28 -10.98
C GLN A 125 0.09 -20.52 -12.50
N ARG A 126 -1.08 -20.38 -13.15
CA ARG A 126 -1.17 -20.46 -14.62
C ARG A 126 -0.22 -19.49 -15.33
N GLN A 127 -0.10 -18.25 -14.83
CA GLN A 127 0.83 -17.28 -15.40
C GLN A 127 2.29 -17.68 -15.14
N ILE A 128 2.60 -18.15 -13.93
CA ILE A 128 3.94 -18.60 -13.55
C ILE A 128 4.37 -19.79 -14.44
N ASP A 129 3.47 -20.72 -14.71
CA ASP A 129 3.76 -21.92 -15.54
C ASP A 129 4.08 -21.58 -17.00
N THR A 130 3.68 -20.40 -17.49
CA THR A 130 4.11 -19.88 -18.80
C THR A 130 5.52 -19.28 -18.79
N GLY A 131 6.20 -19.24 -17.65
CA GLY A 131 7.49 -18.57 -17.51
C GLY A 131 7.41 -17.07 -17.24
N ALA A 132 6.23 -16.53 -16.97
CA ALA A 132 6.05 -15.08 -16.71
C ALA A 132 6.92 -14.64 -15.51
N ILE A 133 7.60 -13.50 -15.68
CA ILE A 133 8.36 -12.82 -14.62
C ILE A 133 7.52 -11.76 -13.91
N GLY A 134 6.43 -11.32 -14.54
CA GLY A 134 5.41 -10.42 -13.97
C GLY A 134 4.04 -11.08 -14.03
N LEU A 135 3.20 -10.77 -13.07
CA LEU A 135 1.83 -11.28 -12.95
C LEU A 135 0.85 -10.17 -13.30
N ASP A 136 0.01 -10.42 -14.29
CA ASP A 136 -1.06 -9.50 -14.66
C ASP A 136 -2.14 -9.44 -13.58
N PRO A 137 -2.83 -8.31 -13.43
CA PRO A 137 -3.93 -8.20 -12.49
C PRO A 137 -5.04 -9.17 -12.86
N ASP A 138 -5.53 -9.92 -11.87
CA ASP A 138 -6.75 -10.68 -12.02
C ASP A 138 -7.94 -9.72 -11.85
N SER A 139 -8.40 -9.19 -12.97
CA SER A 139 -9.50 -8.20 -13.01
C SER A 139 -10.83 -8.73 -12.49
N ALA A 140 -11.00 -10.07 -12.45
CA ALA A 140 -12.22 -10.70 -11.95
C ALA A 140 -12.27 -10.79 -10.42
N SER A 141 -11.11 -10.81 -9.75
CA SER A 141 -11.03 -11.03 -8.30
C SER A 141 -10.91 -9.74 -7.47
N VAL A 142 -10.72 -8.57 -8.09
CA VAL A 142 -10.58 -7.29 -7.38
C VAL A 142 -11.57 -6.27 -7.91
N THR A 143 -12.56 -5.92 -7.08
CA THR A 143 -13.43 -4.78 -7.38
C THR A 143 -12.74 -3.51 -6.89
N TRP A 144 -12.08 -2.80 -7.81
CA TRP A 144 -11.22 -1.67 -7.48
C TRP A 144 -11.99 -0.36 -7.31
N ALA A 145 -13.09 -0.18 -8.08
CA ALA A 145 -13.98 0.97 -8.01
C ALA A 145 -15.40 0.59 -8.43
N GLU A 146 -16.39 1.39 -8.05
CA GLU A 146 -17.80 1.18 -8.44
C GLU A 146 -18.02 1.56 -9.91
N ASP A 147 -17.49 2.70 -10.32
CA ASP A 147 -17.64 3.24 -11.68
C ASP A 147 -16.89 2.38 -12.71
N PRO A 148 -17.58 1.84 -13.74
CA PRO A 148 -16.95 1.07 -14.81
C PRO A 148 -15.87 1.82 -15.58
N ASP A 149 -16.05 3.11 -15.83
CA ASP A 149 -15.09 3.93 -16.57
C ASP A 149 -13.82 4.14 -15.73
N LEU A 150 -13.97 4.35 -14.42
CA LEU A 150 -12.84 4.42 -13.51
C LEU A 150 -12.11 3.07 -13.44
N ARG A 151 -12.83 1.93 -13.41
CA ARG A 151 -12.20 0.59 -13.48
C ARG A 151 -11.39 0.41 -14.77
N ALA A 152 -11.98 0.79 -15.91
CA ALA A 152 -11.29 0.70 -17.20
C ALA A 152 -10.03 1.57 -17.23
N TYR A 153 -10.11 2.78 -16.69
CA TYR A 153 -8.95 3.66 -16.53
C TYR A 153 -7.87 3.03 -15.65
N ILE A 154 -8.23 2.51 -14.47
CA ILE A 154 -7.28 1.84 -13.56
C ILE A 154 -6.58 0.68 -14.28
N LEU A 155 -7.33 -0.22 -14.91
CA LEU A 155 -6.80 -1.36 -15.65
C LEU A 155 -5.84 -0.93 -16.76
N SER A 156 -6.15 0.15 -17.49
CA SER A 156 -5.31 0.69 -18.57
C SER A 156 -3.95 1.22 -18.07
N LYS A 157 -3.83 1.52 -16.77
CA LYS A 157 -2.61 2.04 -16.13
C LYS A 157 -1.83 0.98 -15.37
N CYS A 158 -2.43 -0.17 -15.11
CA CYS A 158 -1.76 -1.26 -14.41
C CYS A 158 -0.65 -1.86 -15.26
N THR A 159 0.40 -2.30 -14.58
CA THR A 159 1.54 -3.02 -15.18
C THR A 159 1.74 -4.34 -14.45
N PRO A 160 2.33 -5.37 -15.09
CA PRO A 160 2.54 -6.65 -14.44
C PRO A 160 3.34 -6.53 -13.14
N GLN A 161 2.85 -7.16 -12.07
CA GLN A 161 3.51 -7.19 -10.77
C GLN A 161 4.69 -8.16 -10.80
N PRO A 162 5.92 -7.76 -10.41
CA PRO A 162 7.04 -8.69 -10.34
C PRO A 162 6.70 -9.88 -9.43
N LYS A 163 6.75 -11.13 -9.93
CA LYS A 163 6.27 -12.31 -9.19
C LYS A 163 6.98 -12.55 -7.86
N GLY A 164 8.28 -12.21 -7.78
CA GLY A 164 9.08 -12.36 -6.57
C GLY A 164 8.57 -11.55 -5.39
N THR A 165 7.82 -10.46 -5.65
CA THR A 165 7.24 -9.60 -4.62
C THR A 165 6.07 -10.24 -3.87
N PHE A 166 5.42 -11.24 -4.47
CA PHE A 166 4.33 -12.00 -3.85
C PHE A 166 4.80 -13.32 -3.26
N ALA A 167 5.87 -13.89 -3.82
CA ALA A 167 6.40 -15.20 -3.43
C ALA A 167 7.16 -15.18 -2.11
N LYS A 168 7.79 -14.05 -1.77
CA LYS A 168 8.58 -13.90 -0.56
C LYS A 168 8.15 -12.65 0.21
N GLY A 169 7.92 -12.81 1.51
CA GLY A 169 7.66 -11.71 2.43
C GLY A 169 8.92 -10.92 2.78
N VAL A 170 8.75 -9.91 3.59
CA VAL A 170 9.85 -9.07 4.11
C VAL A 170 10.34 -9.63 5.43
N THR A 171 11.67 -9.70 5.61
CA THR A 171 12.26 -10.04 6.91
C THR A 171 12.08 -8.86 7.87
N LEU A 172 11.49 -9.14 9.03
CA LEU A 172 11.20 -8.15 10.07
C LEU A 172 12.00 -8.50 11.34
N SER A 173 12.66 -7.51 11.91
CA SER A 173 13.40 -7.62 13.17
C SER A 173 12.56 -7.29 14.40
N GLY A 174 11.38 -6.72 14.21
CA GLY A 174 10.49 -6.25 15.28
C GLY A 174 10.50 -4.72 15.45
N ARG A 175 11.44 -4.01 14.80
CA ARG A 175 11.57 -2.54 14.93
C ARG A 175 10.39 -1.76 14.34
N GLN A 176 9.59 -2.34 13.44
CA GLN A 176 8.33 -1.75 12.98
C GLN A 176 7.36 -1.44 14.15
N ASN A 177 7.54 -2.10 15.30
CA ASN A 177 6.75 -1.82 16.49
C ASN A 177 7.21 -0.56 17.25
N GLU A 178 8.38 -0.02 16.96
CA GLU A 178 8.88 1.25 17.50
C GLU A 178 8.06 2.44 16.94
N VAL A 179 7.39 2.29 15.79
CA VAL A 179 6.43 3.28 15.29
C VAL A 179 5.16 3.22 16.16
N LEU A 180 4.97 4.21 17.02
CA LEU A 180 3.93 4.22 18.04
C LEU A 180 2.53 4.45 17.49
N HIS A 181 2.41 5.25 16.42
CA HIS A 181 1.12 5.61 15.83
C HIS A 181 0.82 4.73 14.61
N LYS A 182 -0.11 3.81 14.77
CA LYS A 182 -0.56 2.89 13.71
C LYS A 182 -2.05 3.10 13.48
N HIS A 183 -2.42 3.25 12.22
CA HIS A 183 -3.80 3.51 11.83
C HIS A 183 -4.20 2.61 10.66
N TYR A 184 -5.40 2.05 10.73
CA TYR A 184 -5.96 1.25 9.65
C TYR A 184 -7.24 1.90 9.10
N ILE A 185 -7.31 2.06 7.79
CA ILE A 185 -8.50 2.53 7.07
C ILE A 185 -8.99 1.39 6.20
N ILE A 186 -10.20 0.89 6.44
CA ILE A 186 -10.81 -0.15 5.59
C ILE A 186 -11.67 0.46 4.49
N ALA A 187 -11.64 -0.12 3.28
CA ALA A 187 -12.57 0.21 2.19
C ALA A 187 -13.92 -0.48 2.45
N ALA A 188 -14.88 0.26 3.01
CA ALA A 188 -16.10 -0.32 3.63
C ALA A 188 -17.08 -0.95 2.64
N LYS A 189 -17.06 -0.56 1.34
CA LYS A 189 -17.88 -1.21 0.31
C LYS A 189 -17.33 -2.58 -0.10
N ASN A 190 -16.06 -2.85 0.16
CA ASN A 190 -15.38 -4.09 -0.20
C ASN A 190 -15.46 -5.12 0.94
N ALA A 191 -16.67 -5.54 1.29
CA ALA A 191 -16.89 -6.50 2.40
C ALA A 191 -16.21 -7.87 2.20
N GLN A 192 -15.81 -8.20 0.96
CA GLN A 192 -15.06 -9.42 0.62
C GLN A 192 -13.57 -9.14 0.40
N SER A 193 -13.09 -7.99 0.86
CA SER A 193 -11.66 -7.66 0.78
C SER A 193 -10.82 -8.77 1.42
N PRO A 194 -9.74 -9.22 0.77
CA PRO A 194 -8.81 -10.16 1.38
C PRO A 194 -8.14 -9.59 2.65
N PHE A 195 -8.28 -8.29 2.89
CA PHE A 195 -7.71 -7.59 4.04
C PHE A 195 -8.68 -7.46 5.21
N GLN A 196 -9.96 -7.84 5.05
CA GLN A 196 -10.97 -7.77 6.11
C GLN A 196 -10.53 -8.53 7.38
N ARG A 197 -9.96 -9.74 7.22
CA ARG A 197 -9.45 -10.50 8.36
C ARG A 197 -8.34 -9.75 9.12
N GLY A 198 -7.43 -9.11 8.38
CA GLY A 198 -6.37 -8.28 8.98
C GLY A 198 -6.94 -7.09 9.75
N TYR A 199 -7.90 -6.40 9.16
CA TYR A 199 -8.61 -5.28 9.80
C TYR A 199 -9.30 -5.71 11.10
N GLU A 200 -10.09 -6.80 11.08
CA GLU A 200 -10.79 -7.31 12.27
C GLU A 200 -9.82 -7.66 13.42
N ARG A 201 -8.67 -8.22 13.09
CA ARG A 201 -7.61 -8.48 14.06
C ARG A 201 -7.01 -7.21 14.66
N LEU A 202 -6.77 -6.19 13.82
CA LEU A 202 -6.07 -4.97 14.23
C LEU A 202 -6.98 -4.00 14.97
N LYS A 203 -8.26 -3.93 14.65
CA LYS A 203 -9.21 -3.02 15.31
C LYS A 203 -9.45 -3.32 16.78
N THR A 204 -9.12 -4.53 17.22
CA THR A 204 -9.24 -4.93 18.65
C THR A 204 -7.98 -4.62 19.47
N ARG A 205 -6.92 -4.14 18.83
CA ARG A 205 -5.64 -3.84 19.50
C ARG A 205 -5.61 -2.40 19.98
N ALA A 206 -5.18 -2.19 21.22
CA ALA A 206 -5.10 -0.86 21.85
C ALA A 206 -4.01 0.05 21.23
N ASP A 207 -3.00 -0.52 20.55
CA ASP A 207 -1.93 0.20 19.89
C ASP A 207 -2.28 0.60 18.43
N TRP A 208 -3.53 0.35 18.00
CA TRP A 208 -4.04 0.73 16.69
C TRP A 208 -5.26 1.63 16.81
N THR A 209 -5.34 2.62 15.93
CA THR A 209 -6.57 3.36 15.64
C THR A 209 -7.13 2.91 14.30
N HIS A 210 -8.41 3.15 14.04
CA HIS A 210 -9.03 2.68 12.81
C HIS A 210 -10.16 3.61 12.35
N ASP A 211 -10.38 3.63 11.04
CA ASP A 211 -11.48 4.29 10.36
C ASP A 211 -12.01 3.42 9.22
N ALA A 212 -13.14 3.80 8.67
CA ALA A 212 -13.72 3.20 7.47
C ALA A 212 -14.01 4.27 6.42
N LEU A 213 -13.53 4.05 5.20
CA LEU A 213 -13.84 4.89 4.05
C LEU A 213 -14.89 4.18 3.19
N ASN A 214 -16.01 4.84 2.92
CA ASN A 214 -17.13 4.24 2.16
C ASN A 214 -16.83 4.18 0.66
N THR A 215 -15.85 3.36 0.28
CA THR A 215 -15.35 3.16 -1.09
C THR A 215 -15.10 1.68 -1.35
N TRP A 216 -14.82 1.35 -2.60
CA TRP A 216 -14.16 0.13 -3.00
C TRP A 216 -12.66 0.22 -2.76
N HIS A 217 -11.89 -0.75 -3.26
CA HIS A 217 -10.47 -0.92 -2.96
C HIS A 217 -9.60 0.31 -3.29
N ASP A 218 -9.85 0.99 -4.42
CA ASP A 218 -9.07 2.14 -4.88
C ASP A 218 -9.68 3.48 -4.43
N GLY A 219 -10.01 3.60 -3.14
CA GLY A 219 -10.64 4.79 -2.56
C GLY A 219 -9.86 6.09 -2.76
N MET A 220 -8.54 6.03 -3.00
CA MET A 220 -7.72 7.19 -3.33
C MET A 220 -8.06 7.80 -4.70
N LEU A 221 -8.66 7.00 -5.59
CA LEU A 221 -9.16 7.42 -6.89
C LEU A 221 -10.67 7.70 -6.85
N GLU A 222 -11.43 6.87 -6.12
CA GLU A 222 -12.89 6.94 -6.04
C GLU A 222 -13.36 8.12 -5.17
N ALA A 223 -12.71 8.38 -4.05
CA ALA A 223 -13.11 9.42 -3.09
C ALA A 223 -11.91 10.23 -2.53
N PRO A 224 -11.09 10.86 -3.40
CA PRO A 224 -9.86 11.53 -2.99
C PRO A 224 -10.09 12.68 -2.00
N ASN A 225 -11.23 13.38 -2.09
CA ASN A 225 -11.59 14.45 -1.15
C ASN A 225 -11.83 13.90 0.26
N GLN A 226 -12.62 12.83 0.39
CA GLN A 226 -12.95 12.23 1.68
C GLN A 226 -11.71 11.63 2.33
N MET A 227 -10.88 10.93 1.55
CA MET A 227 -9.62 10.36 2.03
C MET A 227 -8.63 11.46 2.48
N ALA A 228 -8.53 12.56 1.72
CA ALA A 228 -7.67 13.69 2.10
C ALA A 228 -8.10 14.32 3.43
N GLN A 229 -9.41 14.54 3.62
CA GLN A 229 -9.95 15.08 4.87
C GLN A 229 -9.70 14.13 6.05
N MET A 230 -9.79 12.82 5.84
CA MET A 230 -9.52 11.80 6.87
C MET A 230 -8.04 11.82 7.27
N LEU A 231 -7.14 11.83 6.31
CA LEU A 231 -5.69 11.90 6.55
C LEU A 231 -5.25 13.23 7.16
N ASP A 232 -5.85 14.37 6.77
CA ASP A 232 -5.60 15.67 7.36
C ASP A 232 -6.02 15.72 8.84
N ARG A 233 -7.22 15.22 9.17
CA ARG A 233 -7.65 15.10 10.57
C ARG A 233 -6.72 14.23 11.39
N TYR A 234 -6.32 13.08 10.83
CA TYR A 234 -5.37 12.18 11.48
C TYR A 234 -4.04 12.87 11.75
N ALA A 235 -3.48 13.58 10.75
CA ALA A 235 -2.24 14.32 10.89
C ALA A 235 -2.32 15.43 11.97
N LYS A 236 -3.41 16.18 12.01
CA LYS A 236 -3.65 17.22 13.05
C LYS A 236 -3.67 16.61 14.44
N ASN A 237 -4.39 15.53 14.64
CA ASN A 237 -4.45 14.83 15.94
C ASN A 237 -3.10 14.29 16.42
N LEU A 238 -2.15 14.03 15.50
CA LEU A 238 -0.77 13.64 15.84
C LEU A 238 0.11 14.82 16.22
N LEU A 239 -0.20 16.02 15.74
CA LEU A 239 0.57 17.24 16.03
C LEU A 239 0.17 17.86 17.35
N ASP A 240 -1.06 17.60 17.83
CA ASP A 240 -1.62 18.15 19.07
C ASP A 240 -1.27 17.30 20.31
N LYS A 241 -0.54 16.20 20.13
CA LYS A 241 -0.05 15.30 21.19
C LYS A 241 1.45 15.41 21.38
#